data_9dfee6ba02453dec91fbd9b919863c8f
#
_entry.id   9dfee6ba02453dec91fbd9b919863c8f
#
_cell.length_a   1.000
_cell.length_b   1.000
_cell.length_c   1.000
_cell.angle_alpha   90.00
_cell.angle_beta   90.00
_cell.angle_gamma   90.00
#
_symmetry.space_group_name_H-M   'P 1'
#
loop_
_entity.id
_entity.type
_entity.pdbx_description
1 polymer ?
#
loop_
_entity_poly.entity_id
_entity_poly.type
_entity_poly.pdbx_seq_one_letter_code
_entity_poly.pdbx_strand_id
1 'polypeptide(L)'
;MMKISLLGSGLLLTALLLNGCGSSTVPDKAGESVFRYGTTAYGVAMENAGMDPHESYKGWSTLRYGVGETLFRFNEAMQPQPWLATGYEFLDDYTVKITLRDDVNFSSGARLTGAAVKACLEDLVKRHKRAADDLKLASITADGQTVTIRSQEKAPALINYLCDPYGCIIDMQRGTADDVKISGTGPYIVQSLTPTEIVLTKNPAYWGGRVKTDKVIVRSIPDGDTLTMALQNGEIDATQGLPYASLPLFTGNAKFKVASANTSRVFQACLNFTTPVLQEPAVRKAIAMAIDKDKFTSVLLNGNGTPAVGPFPANMPCGGDAVHTDAYNAEQAKKLLQEAGWTDTDGNGYVDKNGQDLTVRWLTYTSRQELPLLAEAAQAFLKEVGIRAEVNATDNYNDFLKRGDWDIYAKAFVAAPTGDPQYYFTTHVLDSSSYNSGHYHNERVEELTRQLRGEFDPAARSRLADDNAFIYASHLKMSFVMKSNIKGFTAHPSDYYEITSDLEV
;
A
#
# COMPACT_ATOMS: atom_id res chain seq x y z
N MET A 1 -41.46 -82.56 -12.83
CA MET A 1 -41.21 -82.17 -11.45
C MET A 1 -39.94 -81.32 -11.44
N MET A 2 -40.03 -80.00 -11.46
CA MET A 2 -38.89 -79.14 -11.57
C MET A 2 -39.00 -78.09 -10.46
N LYS A 3 -37.98 -78.07 -9.62
CA LYS A 3 -37.87 -77.09 -8.51
C LYS A 3 -37.32 -75.80 -9.06
N ILE A 4 -38.04 -74.69 -8.87
CA ILE A 4 -37.61 -73.33 -9.18
C ILE A 4 -36.98 -72.78 -7.91
N SER A 5 -35.70 -72.37 -7.97
CA SER A 5 -34.99 -71.64 -6.93
C SER A 5 -35.01 -70.12 -7.28
N LEU A 6 -35.53 -69.29 -6.39
CA LEU A 6 -35.44 -67.85 -6.45
C LEU A 6 -34.02 -67.40 -6.10
N LEU A 7 -33.39 -66.67 -7.00
CA LEU A 7 -32.21 -65.83 -6.72
C LEU A 7 -32.67 -64.42 -6.42
N GLY A 8 -32.34 -63.97 -5.19
CA GLY A 8 -32.52 -62.59 -4.79
C GLY A 8 -31.39 -61.66 -5.33
N SER A 9 -31.73 -60.68 -6.07
CA SER A 9 -30.81 -59.64 -6.56
C SER A 9 -30.58 -58.58 -5.47
N GLY A 10 -29.39 -58.56 -4.89
CA GLY A 10 -28.95 -57.48 -4.03
C GLY A 10 -28.52 -56.24 -4.87
N LEU A 11 -29.19 -55.13 -4.71
CA LEU A 11 -28.72 -53.81 -5.23
C LEU A 11 -27.56 -53.31 -4.37
N LEU A 12 -26.35 -53.30 -4.91
CA LEU A 12 -25.22 -52.56 -4.37
C LEU A 12 -25.40 -51.06 -4.73
N LEU A 13 -25.73 -50.23 -3.74
CA LEU A 13 -25.65 -48.76 -3.85
C LEU A 13 -24.20 -48.37 -3.72
N THR A 14 -23.54 -48.03 -4.81
CA THR A 14 -22.21 -47.44 -4.83
C THR A 14 -22.36 -45.96 -4.51
N ALA A 15 -22.06 -45.53 -3.28
CA ALA A 15 -21.93 -44.15 -2.90
C ALA A 15 -20.65 -43.57 -3.52
N LEU A 16 -20.77 -42.76 -4.56
CA LEU A 16 -19.67 -41.93 -5.05
C LEU A 16 -19.38 -40.84 -3.99
N LEU A 17 -18.30 -41.03 -3.25
CA LEU A 17 -17.70 -39.96 -2.46
C LEU A 17 -17.07 -38.96 -3.43
N LEU A 18 -17.76 -37.83 -3.65
CA LEU A 18 -17.19 -36.62 -4.20
C LEU A 18 -16.18 -36.11 -3.17
N ASN A 19 -14.90 -36.40 -3.37
CA ASN A 19 -13.82 -35.68 -2.70
C ASN A 19 -13.79 -34.25 -3.25
N GLY A 20 -14.54 -33.37 -2.62
CA GLY A 20 -14.34 -31.94 -2.76
C GLY A 20 -12.95 -31.61 -2.23
N CYS A 21 -12.17 -30.84 -2.96
CA CYS A 21 -10.94 -30.22 -2.48
C CYS A 21 -11.26 -29.38 -1.26
N GLY A 22 -11.25 -29.97 -0.08
CA GLY A 22 -11.35 -29.29 1.19
C GLY A 22 -9.96 -28.75 1.55
N SER A 23 -9.82 -27.43 1.59
CA SER A 23 -8.76 -26.79 2.36
C SER A 23 -8.77 -27.41 3.76
N SER A 24 -7.62 -27.87 4.24
CA SER A 24 -7.45 -28.45 5.57
C SER A 24 -7.53 -27.36 6.63
N THR A 25 -8.76 -26.91 6.94
CA THR A 25 -9.00 -26.04 8.09
C THR A 25 -8.87 -26.88 9.35
N VAL A 26 -7.86 -26.59 10.16
CA VAL A 26 -7.80 -27.12 11.54
C VAL A 26 -9.09 -26.67 12.25
N PRO A 27 -9.91 -27.58 12.77
CA PRO A 27 -11.16 -27.19 13.43
C PRO A 27 -10.88 -26.26 14.62
N ASP A 28 -11.71 -25.22 14.77
CA ASP A 28 -11.63 -24.34 15.93
C ASP A 28 -11.95 -25.11 17.20
N LYS A 29 -11.20 -24.86 18.26
CA LYS A 29 -11.45 -25.46 19.56
C LYS A 29 -12.69 -24.81 20.18
N ALA A 30 -13.54 -25.61 20.85
CA ALA A 30 -14.70 -25.08 21.54
C ALA A 30 -14.29 -24.04 22.59
N GLY A 31 -14.81 -22.80 22.48
CA GLY A 31 -14.48 -21.68 23.35
C GLY A 31 -13.27 -20.84 22.93
N GLU A 32 -12.61 -21.17 21.80
CA GLU A 32 -11.54 -20.35 21.24
C GLU A 32 -12.12 -19.13 20.51
N SER A 33 -11.63 -17.94 20.81
CA SER A 33 -12.01 -16.72 20.08
C SER A 33 -11.22 -16.64 18.77
N VAL A 34 -11.93 -16.60 17.63
CA VAL A 34 -11.31 -16.64 16.28
C VAL A 34 -11.77 -15.45 15.48
N PHE A 35 -10.81 -14.66 14.99
CA PHE A 35 -11.03 -13.56 14.05
C PHE A 35 -10.70 -14.02 12.64
N ARG A 36 -11.64 -13.85 11.71
CA ARG A 36 -11.47 -14.19 10.28
C ARG A 36 -11.45 -12.92 9.45
N TYR A 37 -10.30 -12.67 8.85
CA TYR A 37 -10.06 -11.47 8.06
C TYR A 37 -9.86 -11.82 6.58
N GLY A 38 -10.75 -11.33 5.72
CA GLY A 38 -10.63 -11.44 4.26
C GLY A 38 -10.02 -10.16 3.68
N THR A 39 -9.03 -10.28 2.79
CA THR A 39 -8.36 -9.11 2.21
C THR A 39 -7.87 -9.36 0.80
N THR A 40 -7.86 -8.29 -0.03
CA THR A 40 -7.18 -8.25 -1.33
C THR A 40 -5.69 -7.89 -1.20
N ALA A 41 -5.23 -7.49 0.01
CA ALA A 41 -3.89 -6.94 0.24
C ALA A 41 -2.83 -7.97 0.66
N TYR A 42 -3.16 -9.26 0.66
CA TYR A 42 -2.24 -10.37 0.92
C TYR A 42 -2.23 -11.34 -0.26
N GLY A 43 -1.07 -11.88 -0.58
CA GLY A 43 -0.91 -12.94 -1.56
C GLY A 43 0.31 -12.76 -2.46
N VAL A 44 0.51 -13.71 -3.37
CA VAL A 44 1.65 -13.72 -4.32
C VAL A 44 1.64 -12.50 -5.23
N ALA A 45 0.46 -12.08 -5.70
CA ALA A 45 0.33 -10.91 -6.57
C ALA A 45 0.76 -9.59 -5.89
N MET A 46 0.76 -9.55 -4.55
CA MET A 46 1.23 -8.42 -3.76
C MET A 46 2.69 -8.56 -3.33
N GLU A 47 3.37 -9.65 -3.70
CA GLU A 47 4.74 -9.99 -3.30
C GLU A 47 4.97 -9.99 -1.78
N ASN A 48 3.90 -10.20 -1.01
CA ASN A 48 3.94 -10.22 0.46
C ASN A 48 3.44 -11.53 1.07
N ALA A 49 3.30 -12.59 0.26
CA ALA A 49 2.98 -13.94 0.73
C ALA A 49 4.19 -14.54 1.45
N GLY A 50 4.28 -14.29 2.74
CA GLY A 50 5.39 -14.72 3.61
C GLY A 50 5.54 -13.83 4.83
N MET A 51 6.56 -14.14 5.66
CA MET A 51 6.83 -13.46 6.93
C MET A 51 8.28 -13.01 7.11
N ASP A 52 9.18 -13.26 6.16
CA ASP A 52 10.56 -12.77 6.26
C ASP A 52 10.61 -11.26 5.92
N PRO A 53 10.78 -10.34 6.90
CA PRO A 53 10.73 -8.91 6.64
C PRO A 53 11.88 -8.40 5.75
N HIS A 54 12.94 -9.19 5.60
CA HIS A 54 14.10 -8.85 4.79
C HIS A 54 13.96 -9.25 3.32
N GLU A 55 12.78 -9.77 2.91
CA GLU A 55 12.51 -10.21 1.55
C GLU A 55 11.31 -9.50 0.94
N SER A 56 11.52 -8.74 -0.14
CA SER A 56 10.48 -8.03 -0.90
C SER A 56 9.53 -7.23 0.01
N TYR A 57 8.22 -7.45 -0.12
CA TYR A 57 7.18 -6.79 0.71
C TYR A 57 6.65 -7.69 1.84
N LYS A 58 7.31 -8.82 2.17
CA LYS A 58 6.85 -9.74 3.22
C LYS A 58 6.84 -9.09 4.61
N GLY A 59 7.70 -8.09 4.87
CA GLY A 59 7.69 -7.28 6.09
C GLY A 59 6.32 -6.63 6.37
N TRP A 60 5.56 -6.28 5.33
CA TRP A 60 4.20 -5.76 5.47
C TRP A 60 3.27 -6.78 6.13
N SER A 61 3.36 -8.06 5.76
CA SER A 61 2.57 -9.12 6.41
C SER A 61 3.03 -9.33 7.84
N THR A 62 4.32 -9.29 8.09
CA THR A 62 4.93 -9.49 9.42
C THR A 62 4.47 -8.42 10.41
N LEU A 63 4.53 -7.14 10.01
CA LEU A 63 4.10 -6.01 10.85
C LEU A 63 2.58 -5.92 10.94
N ARG A 64 1.90 -5.96 9.79
CA ARG A 64 0.46 -5.76 9.65
C ARG A 64 -0.34 -6.76 10.46
N TYR A 65 0.11 -8.01 10.49
CA TYR A 65 -0.61 -9.09 11.17
C TYR A 65 -0.08 -9.39 12.57
N GLY A 66 0.76 -8.50 13.12
CA GLY A 66 1.17 -8.53 14.51
C GLY A 66 2.14 -9.68 14.86
N VAL A 67 2.95 -10.16 13.91
CA VAL A 67 4.00 -11.16 14.16
C VAL A 67 5.31 -10.50 14.57
N GLY A 68 5.70 -9.42 13.90
CA GLY A 68 6.88 -8.64 14.20
C GLY A 68 6.54 -7.20 14.57
N GLU A 69 7.49 -6.54 15.23
CA GLU A 69 7.43 -5.13 15.61
C GLU A 69 8.74 -4.45 15.23
N THR A 70 8.68 -3.13 15.02
CA THR A 70 9.82 -2.29 14.66
C THR A 70 10.36 -1.55 15.89
N LEU A 71 11.54 -0.95 15.79
CA LEU A 71 12.11 -0.16 16.91
C LEU A 71 11.24 1.04 17.27
N PHE A 72 10.68 1.67 16.25
CA PHE A 72 9.74 2.79 16.37
C PHE A 72 8.49 2.49 15.54
N ARG A 73 7.38 3.15 15.86
CA ARG A 73 6.12 3.06 15.10
C ARG A 73 5.58 4.44 14.80
N PHE A 74 4.71 4.56 13.81
CA PHE A 74 4.04 5.82 13.52
C PHE A 74 2.82 6.04 14.41
N ASN A 75 2.60 7.30 14.82
CA ASN A 75 1.31 7.76 15.29
C ASN A 75 0.39 8.10 14.11
N GLU A 76 -0.84 8.56 14.38
CA GLU A 76 -1.82 8.94 13.35
C GLU A 76 -1.38 10.14 12.48
N ALA A 77 -0.42 10.95 12.95
CA ALA A 77 0.19 12.02 12.18
C ALA A 77 1.44 11.58 11.39
N MET A 78 1.70 10.26 11.30
CA MET A 78 2.88 9.68 10.65
C MET A 78 4.21 10.14 11.25
N GLN A 79 4.23 10.47 12.55
CA GLN A 79 5.44 10.82 13.29
C GLN A 79 5.94 9.59 14.06
N PRO A 80 7.26 9.31 14.03
CA PRO A 80 7.85 8.20 14.77
C PRO A 80 7.66 8.33 16.28
N GLN A 81 7.29 7.23 16.92
CA GLN A 81 7.20 7.09 18.37
C GLN A 81 7.95 5.84 18.84
N PRO A 82 8.49 5.82 20.07
CA PRO A 82 9.08 4.64 20.65
C PRO A 82 8.15 3.42 20.63
N TRP A 83 8.73 2.23 20.35
CA TRP A 83 8.02 0.95 20.44
C TRP A 83 8.88 -0.12 21.10
N LEU A 84 9.72 -0.88 20.34
CA LEU A 84 10.74 -1.76 20.93
C LEU A 84 11.91 -0.94 21.51
N ALA A 85 12.15 0.25 21.00
CA ALA A 85 12.99 1.25 21.62
C ALA A 85 12.20 2.05 22.66
N THR A 86 12.87 2.54 23.71
CA THR A 86 12.31 3.49 24.69
C THR A 86 12.63 4.93 24.34
N GLY A 87 13.65 5.16 23.48
CA GLY A 87 14.05 6.49 23.01
C GLY A 87 15.28 6.45 22.13
N TYR A 88 15.64 7.62 21.63
CA TYR A 88 16.84 7.83 20.82
C TYR A 88 17.46 9.20 21.07
N GLU A 89 18.75 9.34 20.71
CA GLU A 89 19.52 10.58 20.77
C GLU A 89 20.42 10.65 19.53
N PHE A 90 20.34 11.74 18.75
CA PHE A 90 21.32 12.02 17.72
C PHE A 90 22.61 12.53 18.35
N LEU A 91 23.70 11.81 18.18
CA LEU A 91 25.03 12.21 18.65
C LEU A 91 25.69 13.21 17.69
N ASP A 92 25.38 13.09 16.42
CA ASP A 92 25.73 14.00 15.31
C ASP A 92 24.77 13.78 14.14
N ASP A 93 24.92 14.50 13.03
CA ASP A 93 24.07 14.40 11.84
C ASP A 93 24.05 12.99 11.17
N TYR A 94 24.99 12.14 11.53
CA TYR A 94 25.21 10.81 10.96
C TYR A 94 24.93 9.67 11.94
N THR A 95 24.89 9.97 13.23
CA THR A 95 24.94 8.94 14.28
C THR A 95 23.78 9.09 15.25
N VAL A 96 23.03 8.02 15.43
CA VAL A 96 21.96 7.92 16.42
C VAL A 96 22.24 6.81 17.41
N LYS A 97 22.02 7.11 18.69
CA LYS A 97 22.02 6.16 19.80
C LYS A 97 20.58 5.83 20.16
N ILE A 98 20.26 4.55 20.22
CA ILE A 98 18.90 4.03 20.49
C ILE A 98 18.96 3.19 21.77
N THR A 99 18.04 3.43 22.70
CA THR A 99 17.88 2.64 23.91
C THR A 99 16.69 1.70 23.74
N LEU A 100 16.91 0.41 23.96
CA LEU A 100 15.89 -0.64 23.82
C LEU A 100 15.16 -0.87 25.14
N ARG A 101 13.96 -1.44 25.05
CA ARG A 101 13.25 -2.04 26.17
C ARG A 101 14.04 -3.25 26.71
N ASP A 102 13.88 -3.52 27.98
CA ASP A 102 14.54 -4.65 28.66
C ASP A 102 13.57 -5.77 29.06
N ASP A 103 12.26 -5.60 28.78
CA ASP A 103 11.18 -6.52 29.13
C ASP A 103 10.64 -7.31 27.92
N VAL A 104 11.30 -7.26 26.76
CA VAL A 104 10.84 -7.88 25.51
C VAL A 104 11.57 -9.20 25.25
N ASN A 105 10.77 -10.23 24.89
CA ASN A 105 11.27 -11.47 24.33
C ASN A 105 10.68 -11.72 22.94
N PHE A 106 11.44 -12.39 22.10
CA PHE A 106 10.93 -12.99 20.86
C PHE A 106 9.98 -14.14 21.18
N SER A 107 9.12 -14.50 20.24
CA SER A 107 8.23 -15.68 20.36
C SER A 107 9.02 -16.99 20.51
N SER A 108 10.30 -17.02 20.17
CA SER A 108 11.24 -18.13 20.43
C SER A 108 11.60 -18.30 21.91
N GLY A 109 11.33 -17.29 22.73
CA GLY A 109 11.78 -17.19 24.12
C GLY A 109 13.15 -16.49 24.30
N ALA A 110 13.88 -16.21 23.21
CA ALA A 110 15.12 -15.44 23.26
C ALA A 110 14.83 -13.98 23.64
N ARG A 111 15.75 -13.35 24.40
CA ARG A 111 15.59 -11.96 24.86
C ARG A 111 15.95 -10.98 23.75
N LEU A 112 15.20 -9.89 23.61
CA LEU A 112 15.57 -8.75 22.78
C LEU A 112 16.77 -8.04 23.42
N THR A 113 17.88 -7.93 22.68
CA THR A 113 19.11 -7.25 23.12
C THR A 113 19.65 -6.38 21.99
N GLY A 114 20.55 -5.44 22.30
CA GLY A 114 21.24 -4.66 21.28
C GLY A 114 21.97 -5.55 20.26
N ALA A 115 22.56 -6.67 20.70
CA ALA A 115 23.22 -7.61 19.81
C ALA A 115 22.24 -8.29 18.85
N ALA A 116 21.02 -8.63 19.29
CA ALA A 116 19.98 -9.20 18.44
C ALA A 116 19.48 -8.19 17.40
N VAL A 117 19.24 -6.95 17.80
CA VAL A 117 18.87 -5.84 16.90
C VAL A 117 19.95 -5.58 15.87
N LYS A 118 21.23 -5.52 16.31
CA LYS A 118 22.38 -5.37 15.40
C LYS A 118 22.39 -6.47 14.35
N ALA A 119 22.31 -7.73 14.75
CA ALA A 119 22.33 -8.87 13.82
C ALA A 119 21.16 -8.81 12.81
N CYS A 120 19.97 -8.43 13.28
CA CYS A 120 18.78 -8.27 12.42
C CYS A 120 18.98 -7.15 11.38
N LEU A 121 19.41 -5.96 11.79
CA LEU A 121 19.60 -4.83 10.88
C LEU A 121 20.78 -5.02 9.92
N GLU A 122 21.85 -5.73 10.33
CA GLU A 122 22.95 -6.09 9.42
C GLU A 122 22.51 -7.07 8.33
N ASP A 123 21.65 -8.06 8.66
CA ASP A 123 21.07 -8.96 7.68
C ASP A 123 20.07 -8.20 6.75
N LEU A 124 19.25 -7.33 7.32
CA LEU A 124 18.33 -6.49 6.57
C LEU A 124 19.02 -5.73 5.44
N VAL A 125 20.04 -4.93 5.75
CA VAL A 125 20.71 -4.10 4.72
C VAL A 125 21.50 -4.93 3.71
N LYS A 126 21.88 -6.15 4.06
CA LYS A 126 22.54 -7.08 3.14
C LYS A 126 21.56 -7.67 2.12
N ARG A 127 20.31 -7.89 2.50
CA ARG A 127 19.33 -8.63 1.70
C ARG A 127 18.27 -7.74 1.06
N HIS A 128 17.89 -6.64 1.71
CA HIS A 128 16.80 -5.77 1.28
C HIS A 128 17.33 -4.48 0.65
N LYS A 129 17.27 -4.38 -0.68
CA LYS A 129 17.86 -3.25 -1.44
C LYS A 129 17.34 -1.89 -0.95
N ARG A 130 16.02 -1.72 -0.79
CA ARG A 130 15.44 -0.45 -0.35
C ARG A 130 15.92 -0.07 1.06
N ALA A 131 15.97 -1.01 1.99
CA ALA A 131 16.50 -0.74 3.33
C ALA A 131 17.98 -0.33 3.32
N ALA A 132 18.79 -0.95 2.44
CA ALA A 132 20.18 -0.55 2.26
C ALA A 132 20.29 0.89 1.70
N ASP A 133 19.44 1.25 0.75
CA ASP A 133 19.40 2.59 0.15
C ASP A 133 18.89 3.65 1.14
N ASP A 134 17.89 3.33 1.96
CA ASP A 134 17.30 4.21 2.96
C ASP A 134 18.25 4.45 4.13
N LEU A 135 18.77 3.38 4.76
CA LEU A 135 19.58 3.45 5.97
C LEU A 135 21.03 3.88 5.69
N LYS A 136 21.57 3.61 4.50
CA LYS A 136 22.96 3.89 4.12
C LYS A 136 23.95 3.55 5.24
N LEU A 137 23.84 2.36 5.76
CA LEU A 137 24.50 1.94 6.98
C LEU A 137 26.02 1.94 6.84
N ALA A 138 26.72 2.72 7.67
CA ALA A 138 28.18 2.69 7.79
C ALA A 138 28.63 1.69 8.86
N SER A 139 27.96 1.72 10.04
CA SER A 139 28.25 0.78 11.12
C SER A 139 27.07 0.68 12.10
N ILE A 140 26.98 -0.48 12.77
CA ILE A 140 26.14 -0.68 13.95
C ILE A 140 26.99 -1.23 15.07
N THR A 141 26.89 -0.64 16.25
CA THR A 141 27.47 -1.18 17.48
C THR A 141 26.38 -1.42 18.51
N ALA A 142 26.61 -2.37 19.41
CA ALA A 142 25.65 -2.72 20.45
C ALA A 142 26.41 -2.90 21.79
N ASP A 143 25.79 -2.36 22.85
CA ASP A 143 26.27 -2.53 24.25
C ASP A 143 25.02 -2.69 25.13
N GLY A 144 24.80 -3.91 25.64
CA GLY A 144 23.62 -4.28 26.41
C GLY A 144 22.31 -3.98 25.64
N GLN A 145 21.51 -3.06 26.17
CA GLN A 145 20.26 -2.58 25.56
C GLN A 145 20.45 -1.29 24.73
N THR A 146 21.67 -0.94 24.41
CA THR A 146 21.96 0.23 23.57
C THR A 146 22.44 -0.21 22.19
N VAL A 147 21.91 0.42 21.15
CA VAL A 147 22.35 0.27 19.76
C VAL A 147 22.76 1.63 19.23
N THR A 148 23.95 1.74 18.66
CA THR A 148 24.39 2.96 17.99
C THR A 148 24.53 2.69 16.51
N ILE A 149 23.77 3.43 15.70
CA ILE A 149 23.72 3.34 14.24
C ILE A 149 24.41 4.57 13.65
N ARG A 150 25.37 4.34 12.76
CA ARG A 150 26.00 5.39 11.95
C ARG A 150 25.66 5.18 10.48
N SER A 151 25.11 6.22 9.84
CA SER A 151 24.89 6.27 8.41
C SER A 151 26.13 6.82 7.67
N GLN A 152 26.26 6.48 6.38
CA GLN A 152 27.30 7.03 5.49
C GLN A 152 27.03 8.48 5.10
N GLU A 153 25.77 8.90 5.18
CA GLU A 153 25.29 10.22 4.82
C GLU A 153 24.51 10.83 6.00
N LYS A 154 24.26 12.15 5.98
CA LYS A 154 23.35 12.78 6.93
C LYS A 154 22.00 12.06 6.89
N ALA A 155 21.46 11.70 8.02
CA ALA A 155 20.28 10.84 8.08
C ALA A 155 19.22 11.36 9.08
N PRO A 156 18.65 12.57 8.87
CA PRO A 156 17.64 13.12 9.77
C PRO A 156 16.36 12.24 9.83
N ALA A 157 16.07 11.50 8.75
CA ALA A 157 14.93 10.59 8.66
C ALA A 157 15.24 9.15 9.13
N LEU A 158 16.39 8.87 9.73
CA LEU A 158 16.79 7.52 10.12
C LEU A 158 15.75 6.84 11.02
N ILE A 159 15.17 7.59 11.96
CA ILE A 159 14.14 7.07 12.86
C ILE A 159 12.85 6.71 12.09
N ASN A 160 12.49 7.49 11.07
CA ASN A 160 11.37 7.20 10.19
C ASN A 160 11.58 5.89 9.44
N TYR A 161 12.77 5.66 8.91
CA TYR A 161 13.11 4.40 8.22
C TYR A 161 13.07 3.18 9.13
N LEU A 162 13.33 3.35 10.42
CA LEU A 162 13.21 2.28 11.42
C LEU A 162 11.77 1.99 11.86
N CYS A 163 10.78 2.69 11.31
CA CYS A 163 9.35 2.38 11.41
C CYS A 163 8.82 1.54 10.22
N ASP A 164 9.59 1.43 9.13
CA ASP A 164 9.14 0.71 7.93
C ASP A 164 9.04 -0.80 8.20
N PRO A 165 8.07 -1.50 7.60
CA PRO A 165 7.86 -2.95 7.80
C PRO A 165 9.08 -3.84 7.57
N TYR A 166 10.00 -3.46 6.68
CA TYR A 166 11.26 -4.19 6.52
C TYR A 166 12.10 -4.17 7.80
N GLY A 167 11.93 -3.15 8.65
CA GLY A 167 12.63 -2.98 9.92
C GLY A 167 12.05 -3.79 11.08
N CYS A 168 11.14 -4.72 10.85
CA CYS A 168 10.68 -5.65 11.88
C CYS A 168 11.85 -6.41 12.48
N ILE A 169 11.97 -6.37 13.81
CA ILE A 169 13.04 -7.06 14.53
C ILE A 169 12.63 -8.51 14.75
N ILE A 170 13.43 -9.43 14.22
CA ILE A 170 13.21 -10.88 14.31
C ILE A 170 14.43 -11.58 14.91
N ASP A 171 14.21 -12.76 15.48
CA ASP A 171 15.26 -13.60 16.05
C ASP A 171 16.07 -14.29 14.95
N MET A 172 17.21 -13.71 14.58
CA MET A 172 18.10 -14.23 13.55
C MET A 172 18.70 -15.61 13.87
N GLN A 173 18.69 -16.04 15.14
CA GLN A 173 19.16 -17.38 15.52
C GLN A 173 18.20 -18.49 15.05
N ARG A 174 16.94 -18.17 14.82
CA ARG A 174 15.95 -19.09 14.22
C ARG A 174 16.09 -19.20 12.71
N GLY A 175 16.78 -18.21 12.09
CA GLY A 175 16.89 -18.10 10.64
C GLY A 175 15.61 -17.63 9.96
N THR A 176 15.69 -17.40 8.66
CA THR A 176 14.59 -16.87 7.83
C THR A 176 14.18 -17.82 6.68
N ALA A 177 14.75 -19.01 6.64
CA ALA A 177 14.49 -19.94 5.54
C ALA A 177 13.07 -20.58 5.55
N ASP A 178 12.34 -20.41 6.63
CA ASP A 178 10.98 -20.96 6.80
C ASP A 178 10.09 -19.87 7.42
N ASP A 179 9.21 -19.31 6.60
CA ASP A 179 8.30 -18.22 7.00
C ASP A 179 7.44 -18.57 8.23
N VAL A 180 7.09 -19.85 8.43
CA VAL A 180 6.33 -20.30 9.61
C VAL A 180 7.16 -20.22 10.90
N LYS A 181 8.48 -20.27 10.79
CA LYS A 181 9.41 -20.22 11.94
C LYS A 181 9.92 -18.83 12.25
N ILE A 182 9.52 -17.82 11.49
CA ILE A 182 9.85 -16.43 11.79
C ILE A 182 9.40 -16.11 13.21
N SER A 183 10.36 -15.68 14.04
CA SER A 183 10.14 -15.36 15.43
C SER A 183 10.30 -13.86 15.63
N GLY A 184 9.18 -13.16 15.69
CA GLY A 184 9.11 -11.73 16.03
C GLY A 184 8.82 -11.51 17.51
N THR A 185 8.54 -10.26 17.84
CA THR A 185 8.23 -9.80 19.22
C THR A 185 6.74 -9.56 19.43
N GLY A 186 5.92 -9.70 18.37
CA GLY A 186 4.53 -9.28 18.32
C GLY A 186 3.54 -10.15 19.11
N PRO A 187 2.26 -9.71 19.15
CA PRO A 187 1.19 -10.39 19.88
C PRO A 187 0.78 -11.74 19.29
N TYR A 188 1.19 -12.06 18.06
CA TYR A 188 0.82 -13.30 17.40
C TYR A 188 2.01 -14.09 16.88
N ILE A 189 1.83 -15.41 16.76
CA ILE A 189 2.81 -16.38 16.27
C ILE A 189 2.20 -17.11 15.08
N VAL A 190 2.98 -17.32 14.03
CA VAL A 190 2.54 -18.06 12.85
C VAL A 190 2.35 -19.53 13.19
N GLN A 191 1.15 -20.06 12.98
CA GLN A 191 0.84 -21.48 13.10
C GLN A 191 0.98 -22.20 11.76
N SER A 192 0.46 -21.59 10.69
CA SER A 192 0.60 -22.08 9.33
C SER A 192 0.51 -20.92 8.33
N LEU A 193 1.12 -21.10 7.17
CA LEU A 193 1.16 -20.09 6.12
C LEU A 193 1.13 -20.77 4.75
N THR A 194 0.28 -20.22 3.89
CA THR A 194 0.19 -20.54 2.46
C THR A 194 0.14 -19.23 1.65
N PRO A 195 0.27 -19.28 0.32
CA PRO A 195 0.10 -18.11 -0.51
C PRO A 195 -1.27 -17.40 -0.38
N THR A 196 -2.28 -18.08 0.13
CA THR A 196 -3.66 -17.59 0.22
C THR A 196 -4.22 -17.50 1.64
N GLU A 197 -3.53 -18.05 2.64
CA GLU A 197 -4.01 -18.04 4.02
C GLU A 197 -2.87 -18.03 5.03
N ILE A 198 -3.04 -17.23 6.09
CA ILE A 198 -2.18 -17.23 7.27
C ILE A 198 -3.03 -17.59 8.48
N VAL A 199 -2.58 -18.53 9.27
CA VAL A 199 -3.17 -18.84 10.58
C VAL A 199 -2.20 -18.43 11.67
N LEU A 200 -2.69 -17.58 12.57
CA LEU A 200 -1.92 -17.03 13.68
C LEU A 200 -2.55 -17.47 15.01
N THR A 201 -1.72 -17.73 16.00
CA THR A 201 -2.14 -17.97 17.39
C THR A 201 -1.59 -16.89 18.29
N LYS A 202 -2.28 -16.56 19.36
CA LYS A 202 -1.80 -15.55 20.31
C LYS A 202 -0.44 -15.95 20.90
N ASN A 203 0.40 -14.95 21.11
CA ASN A 203 1.65 -15.09 21.85
C ASN A 203 1.38 -14.94 23.35
N PRO A 204 1.45 -16.03 24.15
CA PRO A 204 1.12 -15.96 25.57
C PRO A 204 2.17 -15.17 26.37
N ALA A 205 3.37 -14.97 25.82
CA ALA A 205 4.47 -14.24 26.44
C ALA A 205 4.64 -12.84 25.83
N TYR A 206 3.60 -12.29 25.20
CA TYR A 206 3.68 -10.96 24.61
C TYR A 206 3.94 -9.87 25.67
N TRP A 207 4.97 -9.11 25.47
CA TRP A 207 5.45 -8.07 26.39
C TRP A 207 4.47 -6.90 26.57
N GLY A 208 3.67 -6.59 25.52
CA GLY A 208 2.69 -5.48 25.52
C GLY A 208 1.40 -5.78 26.26
N GLY A 209 1.31 -6.89 27.00
CA GLY A 209 0.16 -7.25 27.81
C GLY A 209 -0.70 -8.39 27.23
N ARG A 210 -1.95 -8.47 27.68
CA ARG A 210 -2.85 -9.57 27.31
C ARG A 210 -3.32 -9.43 25.87
N VAL A 211 -3.08 -10.47 25.06
CA VAL A 211 -3.69 -10.64 23.75
C VAL A 211 -5.10 -11.19 23.91
N LYS A 212 -6.11 -10.47 23.41
CA LYS A 212 -7.53 -10.75 23.68
C LYS A 212 -8.12 -11.84 22.79
N THR A 213 -7.69 -11.92 21.53
CA THR A 213 -8.16 -12.93 20.55
C THR A 213 -7.18 -14.08 20.44
N ASP A 214 -7.69 -15.33 20.54
CA ASP A 214 -6.86 -16.52 20.62
C ASP A 214 -6.23 -16.87 19.26
N LYS A 215 -7.00 -16.68 18.17
CA LYS A 215 -6.62 -17.10 16.82
C LYS A 215 -7.06 -16.09 15.79
N VAL A 216 -6.20 -15.89 14.78
CA VAL A 216 -6.49 -15.03 13.63
C VAL A 216 -6.26 -15.81 12.35
N ILE A 217 -7.20 -15.71 11.42
CA ILE A 217 -7.10 -16.31 10.09
C ILE A 217 -7.20 -15.19 9.06
N VAL A 218 -6.11 -14.95 8.35
CA VAL A 218 -6.07 -13.97 7.24
C VAL A 218 -6.22 -14.73 5.93
N ARG A 219 -7.19 -14.36 5.11
CA ARG A 219 -7.45 -14.98 3.80
C ARG A 219 -7.28 -13.99 2.67
N SER A 220 -6.51 -14.37 1.66
CA SER A 220 -6.47 -13.69 0.38
C SER A 220 -7.73 -14.01 -0.41
N ILE A 221 -8.55 -12.99 -0.66
CA ILE A 221 -9.75 -13.08 -1.49
C ILE A 221 -9.65 -11.96 -2.54
N PRO A 222 -9.00 -12.22 -3.69
CA PRO A 222 -8.73 -11.19 -4.70
C PRO A 222 -9.97 -10.63 -5.37
N ASP A 223 -11.02 -11.45 -5.51
CA ASP A 223 -12.27 -11.06 -6.14
C ASP A 223 -13.17 -10.30 -5.16
N GLY A 224 -13.50 -9.06 -5.50
CA GLY A 224 -14.22 -8.13 -4.63
C GLY A 224 -15.68 -8.55 -4.37
N ASP A 225 -16.35 -9.19 -5.31
CA ASP A 225 -17.73 -9.65 -5.13
C ASP A 225 -17.75 -10.89 -4.21
N THR A 226 -16.81 -11.81 -4.38
CA THR A 226 -16.61 -12.94 -3.46
C THR A 226 -16.30 -12.43 -2.05
N LEU A 227 -15.45 -11.42 -1.90
CA LEU A 227 -15.13 -10.80 -0.62
C LEU A 227 -16.35 -10.15 0.04
N THR A 228 -17.18 -9.48 -0.76
CA THR A 228 -18.46 -8.88 -0.32
C THR A 228 -19.41 -9.96 0.20
N MET A 229 -19.59 -11.03 -0.55
CA MET A 229 -20.46 -12.15 -0.14
C MET A 229 -19.94 -12.86 1.11
N ALA A 230 -18.63 -13.09 1.23
CA ALA A 230 -18.05 -13.74 2.39
C ALA A 230 -18.33 -12.96 3.69
N LEU A 231 -18.25 -11.61 3.63
CA LEU A 231 -18.59 -10.76 4.78
C LEU A 231 -20.10 -10.79 5.09
N GLN A 232 -20.97 -10.70 4.07
CA GLN A 232 -22.42 -10.73 4.26
C GLN A 232 -22.90 -12.06 4.84
N ASN A 233 -22.32 -13.18 4.40
CA ASN A 233 -22.65 -14.53 4.86
C ASN A 233 -22.03 -14.86 6.23
N GLY A 234 -21.13 -14.01 6.73
CA GLY A 234 -20.46 -14.22 8.01
C GLY A 234 -19.31 -15.21 8.00
N GLU A 235 -18.82 -15.58 6.81
CA GLU A 235 -17.64 -16.45 6.62
C GLU A 235 -16.35 -15.74 7.07
N ILE A 236 -16.33 -14.41 7.02
CA ILE A 236 -15.30 -13.53 7.56
C ILE A 236 -15.93 -12.52 8.52
N ASP A 237 -15.13 -11.97 9.43
CA ASP A 237 -15.55 -11.03 10.46
C ASP A 237 -15.24 -9.58 10.07
N ALA A 238 -14.20 -9.41 9.26
CA ALA A 238 -13.77 -8.12 8.75
C ALA A 238 -13.13 -8.26 7.37
N THR A 239 -13.05 -7.15 6.65
CA THR A 239 -12.43 -7.11 5.33
C THR A 239 -11.81 -5.75 4.99
N GLN A 240 -10.83 -5.80 4.08
CA GLN A 240 -10.27 -4.67 3.35
C GLN A 240 -10.26 -5.00 1.86
N GLY A 241 -10.56 -4.00 1.03
CA GLY A 241 -10.53 -4.16 -0.44
C GLY A 241 -11.88 -4.45 -1.08
N LEU A 242 -12.99 -4.14 -0.37
CA LEU A 242 -14.33 -4.21 -1.00
C LEU A 242 -14.43 -3.27 -2.21
N PRO A 243 -15.18 -3.67 -3.26
CA PRO A 243 -15.57 -2.73 -4.31
C PRO A 243 -16.30 -1.52 -3.72
N TYR A 244 -15.99 -0.33 -4.22
CA TYR A 244 -16.64 0.91 -3.71
C TYR A 244 -18.15 0.88 -3.89
N ALA A 245 -18.64 0.26 -4.95
CA ALA A 245 -20.07 0.05 -5.19
C ALA A 245 -20.74 -0.82 -4.12
N SER A 246 -19.97 -1.67 -3.42
CA SER A 246 -20.48 -2.56 -2.37
C SER A 246 -20.53 -1.90 -0.99
N LEU A 247 -19.83 -0.79 -0.75
CA LEU A 247 -19.80 -0.10 0.55
C LEU A 247 -21.18 0.28 1.08
N PRO A 248 -22.14 0.76 0.26
CA PRO A 248 -23.49 1.07 0.74
C PRO A 248 -24.25 -0.10 1.36
N LEU A 249 -23.90 -1.36 1.03
CA LEU A 249 -24.51 -2.56 1.64
C LEU A 249 -24.22 -2.68 3.14
N PHE A 250 -23.14 -2.04 3.60
CA PHE A 250 -22.65 -2.11 4.97
C PHE A 250 -22.82 -0.79 5.72
N THR A 251 -22.76 0.34 5.02
CA THR A 251 -22.92 1.66 5.62
C THR A 251 -24.35 1.85 6.09
N GLY A 252 -24.53 2.21 7.37
CA GLY A 252 -25.86 2.35 7.98
C GLY A 252 -26.52 1.03 8.39
N ASN A 253 -25.88 -0.12 8.16
CA ASN A 253 -26.35 -1.42 8.61
C ASN A 253 -25.80 -1.70 10.02
N ALA A 254 -26.67 -1.80 11.02
CA ALA A 254 -26.27 -1.98 12.43
C ALA A 254 -25.45 -3.25 12.71
N LYS A 255 -25.44 -4.23 11.81
CA LYS A 255 -24.62 -5.45 11.92
C LYS A 255 -23.15 -5.19 11.62
N PHE A 256 -22.84 -4.09 10.93
CA PHE A 256 -21.50 -3.77 10.45
C PHE A 256 -21.10 -2.35 10.87
N LYS A 257 -19.80 -2.12 10.85
CA LYS A 257 -19.22 -0.77 10.99
C LYS A 257 -18.06 -0.62 10.00
N VAL A 258 -17.83 0.63 9.61
CA VAL A 258 -16.72 1.02 8.72
C VAL A 258 -15.72 1.84 9.54
N ALA A 259 -14.46 1.47 9.49
CA ALA A 259 -13.34 2.23 10.06
C ALA A 259 -12.46 2.70 8.90
N SER A 260 -12.16 4.00 8.84
CA SER A 260 -11.37 4.58 7.75
C SER A 260 -10.28 5.50 8.28
N ALA A 261 -9.13 5.53 7.57
CA ALA A 261 -8.05 6.46 7.81
C ALA A 261 -7.56 7.04 6.47
N ASN A 262 -7.16 8.32 6.47
CA ASN A 262 -6.47 8.92 5.34
C ASN A 262 -5.05 8.37 5.28
N THR A 263 -4.64 7.83 4.12
CA THR A 263 -3.30 7.27 3.92
C THR A 263 -2.46 8.14 3.00
N SER A 264 -1.15 7.93 2.97
CA SER A 264 -0.27 8.54 1.98
C SER A 264 -0.30 7.83 0.61
N ARG A 265 -1.27 6.95 0.37
CA ARG A 265 -1.47 6.36 -0.96
C ARG A 265 -2.13 7.38 -1.88
N VAL A 266 -1.46 7.66 -2.99
CA VAL A 266 -1.92 8.59 -4.02
C VAL A 266 -2.16 7.85 -5.34
N PHE A 267 -3.24 8.20 -6.02
CA PHE A 267 -3.48 7.87 -7.42
C PHE A 267 -3.03 9.05 -8.26
N GLN A 268 -2.02 8.84 -9.07
CA GLN A 268 -1.50 9.86 -9.97
C GLN A 268 -1.39 9.34 -11.39
N ALA A 269 -1.52 10.25 -12.36
CA ALA A 269 -1.22 10.03 -13.75
C ALA A 269 0.09 10.76 -14.11
N CYS A 270 1.07 9.98 -14.54
CA CYS A 270 2.37 10.45 -15.00
C CYS A 270 2.27 10.78 -16.48
N LEU A 271 2.69 11.98 -16.88
CA LEU A 271 2.73 12.42 -18.28
C LEU A 271 4.07 12.01 -18.89
N ASN A 272 4.05 11.49 -20.11
CA ASN A 272 5.26 11.12 -20.86
C ASN A 272 5.81 12.33 -21.61
N PHE A 273 6.86 12.94 -21.09
CA PHE A 273 7.50 14.12 -21.68
C PHE A 273 8.23 13.84 -22.99
N THR A 274 8.36 12.59 -23.42
CA THR A 274 8.89 12.24 -24.76
C THR A 274 7.81 12.31 -25.85
N THR A 275 6.53 12.34 -25.46
CA THR A 275 5.41 12.44 -26.40
C THR A 275 5.28 13.87 -26.93
N PRO A 276 5.28 14.10 -28.26
CA PRO A 276 5.27 15.46 -28.83
C PRO A 276 4.13 16.36 -28.32
N VAL A 277 2.90 15.87 -28.28
CA VAL A 277 1.74 16.68 -27.81
C VAL A 277 1.85 17.04 -26.34
N LEU A 278 2.51 16.23 -25.51
CA LEU A 278 2.73 16.50 -24.10
C LEU A 278 3.95 17.39 -23.82
N GLN A 279 4.71 17.76 -24.83
CA GLN A 279 5.72 18.81 -24.72
C GLN A 279 5.09 20.20 -24.72
N GLU A 280 3.86 20.36 -25.23
CA GLU A 280 3.11 21.61 -25.18
C GLU A 280 2.54 21.87 -23.76
N PRO A 281 3.00 22.90 -23.02
CA PRO A 281 2.49 23.18 -21.66
C PRO A 281 0.98 23.40 -21.61
N ALA A 282 0.41 24.03 -22.66
CA ALA A 282 -1.03 24.28 -22.74
C ALA A 282 -1.84 22.96 -22.77
N VAL A 283 -1.34 21.94 -23.47
CA VAL A 283 -1.98 20.60 -23.52
C VAL A 283 -1.91 19.95 -22.16
N ARG A 284 -0.74 19.91 -21.50
CA ARG A 284 -0.62 19.34 -20.15
C ARG A 284 -1.54 20.03 -19.14
N LYS A 285 -1.60 21.35 -19.20
CA LYS A 285 -2.48 22.15 -18.34
C LYS A 285 -3.96 21.88 -18.59
N ALA A 286 -4.36 21.82 -19.85
CA ALA A 286 -5.73 21.49 -20.24
C ALA A 286 -6.13 20.09 -19.76
N ILE A 287 -5.27 19.10 -19.89
CA ILE A 287 -5.48 17.74 -19.37
C ILE A 287 -5.68 17.78 -17.85
N ALA A 288 -4.79 18.46 -17.11
CA ALA A 288 -4.88 18.55 -15.65
C ALA A 288 -6.19 19.24 -15.19
N MET A 289 -6.59 20.32 -15.87
CA MET A 289 -7.80 21.08 -15.57
C MET A 289 -9.08 20.37 -16.00
N ALA A 290 -9.00 19.42 -16.92
CA ALA A 290 -10.16 18.62 -17.36
C ALA A 290 -10.56 17.55 -16.35
N ILE A 291 -9.67 17.06 -15.50
CA ILE A 291 -9.94 15.97 -14.56
C ILE A 291 -10.71 16.47 -13.33
N ASP A 292 -11.99 16.12 -13.23
CA ASP A 292 -12.86 16.42 -12.09
C ASP A 292 -12.56 15.48 -10.90
N LYS A 293 -11.62 15.89 -10.08
CA LYS A 293 -11.14 15.11 -8.91
C LYS A 293 -12.22 14.99 -7.83
N ASP A 294 -13.07 16.00 -7.65
CA ASP A 294 -14.17 15.98 -6.69
C ASP A 294 -15.23 14.95 -7.10
N LYS A 295 -15.60 14.95 -8.37
CA LYS A 295 -16.56 13.97 -8.90
C LYS A 295 -15.98 12.55 -8.86
N PHE A 296 -14.70 12.38 -9.19
CA PHE A 296 -14.02 11.09 -9.09
C PHE A 296 -14.09 10.54 -7.65
N THR A 297 -13.70 11.35 -6.65
CA THR A 297 -13.64 10.89 -5.26
C THR A 297 -15.00 10.74 -4.60
N SER A 298 -15.93 11.69 -4.82
CA SER A 298 -17.23 11.68 -4.15
C SER A 298 -18.20 10.68 -4.76
N VAL A 299 -18.17 10.50 -6.10
CA VAL A 299 -19.13 9.64 -6.82
C VAL A 299 -18.54 8.26 -7.10
N LEU A 300 -17.40 8.19 -7.80
CA LEU A 300 -16.86 6.89 -8.24
C LEU A 300 -16.18 6.13 -7.11
N LEU A 301 -15.48 6.82 -6.20
CA LEU A 301 -14.91 6.19 -5.01
C LEU A 301 -15.89 6.17 -3.82
N ASN A 302 -17.12 6.63 -4.02
CA ASN A 302 -18.13 6.66 -2.97
C ASN A 302 -17.64 7.32 -1.66
N GLY A 303 -16.86 8.42 -1.79
CA GLY A 303 -16.25 9.14 -0.68
C GLY A 303 -15.05 8.46 -0.02
N ASN A 304 -14.57 7.33 -0.57
CA ASN A 304 -13.41 6.60 -0.04
C ASN A 304 -12.06 7.14 -0.54
N GLY A 305 -12.01 8.40 -0.85
CA GLY A 305 -10.83 9.16 -1.24
C GLY A 305 -11.04 10.65 -0.99
N THR A 306 -9.95 11.41 -1.07
CA THR A 306 -9.97 12.88 -1.07
C THR A 306 -9.29 13.39 -2.32
N PRO A 307 -9.80 14.48 -2.96
CA PRO A 307 -9.14 15.08 -4.09
C PRO A 307 -7.68 15.43 -3.74
N ALA A 308 -6.75 15.05 -4.61
CA ALA A 308 -5.34 15.28 -4.36
C ALA A 308 -4.86 16.53 -5.09
N VAL A 309 -4.13 17.40 -4.39
CA VAL A 309 -3.45 18.57 -4.95
C VAL A 309 -1.94 18.36 -5.10
N GLY A 310 -1.41 17.30 -4.50
CA GLY A 310 -0.01 16.94 -4.53
C GLY A 310 0.19 15.49 -4.11
N PRO A 311 1.44 15.03 -3.97
CA PRO A 311 1.72 13.64 -3.60
C PRO A 311 1.34 13.29 -2.16
N PHE A 312 1.30 14.28 -1.26
CA PHE A 312 1.10 14.05 0.18
C PHE A 312 -0.28 14.55 0.63
N PRO A 313 -1.01 13.76 1.44
CA PRO A 313 -2.30 14.17 1.98
C PRO A 313 -2.14 15.24 3.07
N ALA A 314 -3.21 16.02 3.30
CA ALA A 314 -3.20 17.15 4.22
C ALA A 314 -2.93 16.80 5.71
N ASN A 315 -3.13 15.53 6.09
CA ASN A 315 -2.82 15.06 7.45
C ASN A 315 -1.32 14.80 7.70
N MET A 316 -0.48 14.95 6.68
CA MET A 316 0.97 14.82 6.82
C MET A 316 1.65 16.19 6.95
N PRO A 317 2.78 16.29 7.68
CA PRO A 317 3.51 17.55 7.83
C PRO A 317 3.94 18.18 6.50
N CYS A 318 4.11 17.38 5.46
CA CYS A 318 4.53 17.81 4.13
C CYS A 318 3.38 17.95 3.13
N GLY A 319 2.14 17.73 3.53
CA GLY A 319 0.95 17.90 2.72
C GLY A 319 0.25 19.25 2.96
N GLY A 320 -0.90 19.43 2.33
CA GLY A 320 -1.79 20.56 2.57
C GLY A 320 -1.54 21.78 1.69
N ASP A 321 -1.74 22.96 2.25
CA ASP A 321 -1.93 24.21 1.52
C ASP A 321 -0.67 24.79 0.81
N ALA A 322 0.50 24.15 1.00
CA ALA A 322 1.74 24.59 0.36
C ALA A 322 1.86 24.18 -1.12
N VAL A 323 0.97 23.30 -1.59
CA VAL A 323 0.96 22.82 -2.97
C VAL A 323 -0.31 23.27 -3.66
N HIS A 324 -0.16 23.91 -4.81
CA HIS A 324 -1.27 24.37 -5.64
C HIS A 324 -1.22 23.66 -6.98
N THR A 325 -2.33 23.05 -7.39
CA THR A 325 -2.53 22.54 -8.75
C THR A 325 -3.69 23.26 -9.38
N ASP A 326 -3.74 23.28 -10.72
CA ASP A 326 -4.88 23.84 -11.41
C ASP A 326 -6.17 23.11 -10.97
N ALA A 327 -7.16 23.88 -10.53
CA ALA A 327 -8.47 23.36 -10.20
C ALA A 327 -9.18 22.87 -11.46
N TYR A 328 -10.12 21.91 -11.30
CA TYR A 328 -10.99 21.50 -12.38
C TYR A 328 -11.71 22.71 -13.00
N ASN A 329 -11.53 22.89 -14.31
CA ASN A 329 -12.19 23.93 -15.10
C ASN A 329 -12.18 23.55 -16.58
N ALA A 330 -13.21 22.85 -17.02
CA ALA A 330 -13.33 22.38 -18.40
C ALA A 330 -13.37 23.53 -19.42
N GLU A 331 -14.00 24.65 -19.09
CA GLU A 331 -14.07 25.81 -19.99
C GLU A 331 -12.71 26.49 -20.16
N GLN A 332 -11.94 26.61 -19.09
CA GLN A 332 -10.58 27.14 -19.19
C GLN A 332 -9.65 26.16 -19.93
N ALA A 333 -9.85 24.85 -19.78
CA ALA A 333 -9.11 23.84 -20.53
C ALA A 333 -9.35 23.97 -22.03
N LYS A 334 -10.64 24.11 -22.46
CA LYS A 334 -10.99 24.36 -23.87
C LYS A 334 -10.33 25.63 -24.41
N LYS A 335 -10.37 26.72 -23.62
CA LYS A 335 -9.75 27.99 -24.00
C LYS A 335 -8.25 27.86 -24.20
N LEU A 336 -7.54 27.18 -23.29
CA LEU A 336 -6.11 26.93 -23.40
C LEU A 336 -5.75 26.15 -24.66
N LEU A 337 -6.54 25.12 -25.00
CA LEU A 337 -6.36 24.35 -26.21
C LEU A 337 -6.58 25.23 -27.45
N GLN A 338 -7.63 26.04 -27.49
CA GLN A 338 -7.93 26.94 -28.59
C GLN A 338 -6.80 27.99 -28.77
N GLU A 339 -6.32 28.60 -27.70
CA GLU A 339 -5.20 29.56 -27.72
C GLU A 339 -3.88 28.92 -28.22
N ALA A 340 -3.71 27.60 -27.99
CA ALA A 340 -2.58 26.82 -28.49
C ALA A 340 -2.78 26.31 -29.93
N GLY A 341 -3.91 26.66 -30.58
CA GLY A 341 -4.20 26.29 -31.97
C GLY A 341 -4.86 24.92 -32.14
N TRP A 342 -5.38 24.32 -31.06
CA TRP A 342 -6.16 23.11 -31.10
C TRP A 342 -7.67 23.47 -31.18
N THR A 343 -8.31 23.13 -32.30
CA THR A 343 -9.73 23.41 -32.57
C THR A 343 -10.38 22.24 -33.34
N ASP A 344 -11.63 21.95 -33.09
CA ASP A 344 -12.39 20.95 -33.84
C ASP A 344 -12.75 21.54 -35.22
N THR A 345 -11.96 21.22 -36.25
CA THR A 345 -12.12 21.79 -37.59
C THR A 345 -13.02 20.93 -38.52
N ASP A 346 -13.19 19.66 -38.20
CA ASP A 346 -14.01 18.73 -39.01
C ASP A 346 -15.37 18.37 -38.37
N GLY A 347 -15.63 18.84 -37.13
CA GLY A 347 -16.88 18.64 -36.41
C GLY A 347 -17.05 17.25 -35.83
N ASN A 348 -15.94 16.50 -35.62
CA ASN A 348 -15.97 15.15 -35.07
C ASN A 348 -16.06 15.09 -33.53
N GLY A 349 -16.01 16.27 -32.89
CA GLY A 349 -16.09 16.43 -31.42
C GLY A 349 -14.72 16.33 -30.71
N TYR A 350 -13.63 16.25 -31.45
CA TYR A 350 -12.28 16.30 -30.95
C TYR A 350 -11.52 17.48 -31.55
N VAL A 351 -10.68 18.11 -30.75
CA VAL A 351 -9.85 19.20 -31.26
C VAL A 351 -8.69 18.64 -32.08
N ASP A 352 -8.43 19.27 -33.22
CA ASP A 352 -7.35 18.91 -34.12
C ASP A 352 -6.38 20.07 -34.35
N LYS A 353 -5.18 19.73 -34.82
CA LYS A 353 -4.13 20.66 -35.24
C LYS A 353 -3.43 20.07 -36.46
N ASN A 354 -3.40 20.81 -37.56
CA ASN A 354 -2.88 20.31 -38.85
C ASN A 354 -3.57 19.00 -39.32
N GLY A 355 -4.88 18.85 -39.06
CA GLY A 355 -5.68 17.69 -39.48
C GLY A 355 -5.40 16.42 -38.66
N GLN A 356 -4.83 16.54 -37.48
CA GLN A 356 -4.61 15.43 -36.55
C GLN A 356 -5.32 15.71 -35.22
N ASP A 357 -6.23 14.81 -34.83
CA ASP A 357 -6.94 14.87 -33.54
C ASP A 357 -5.93 14.82 -32.36
N LEU A 358 -6.18 15.61 -31.33
CA LEU A 358 -5.47 15.52 -30.08
C LEU A 358 -5.84 14.22 -29.38
N THR A 359 -4.99 13.23 -29.52
CA THR A 359 -5.17 11.89 -28.95
C THR A 359 -4.09 11.60 -27.91
N VAL A 360 -4.49 11.03 -26.77
CA VAL A 360 -3.60 10.55 -25.72
C VAL A 360 -3.89 9.10 -25.38
N ARG A 361 -2.85 8.29 -25.24
CA ARG A 361 -2.92 6.88 -24.86
C ARG A 361 -2.78 6.79 -23.34
N TRP A 362 -3.90 6.44 -22.68
CA TRP A 362 -3.97 6.29 -21.23
C TRP A 362 -3.70 4.85 -20.82
N LEU A 363 -2.56 4.60 -20.19
CA LEU A 363 -2.15 3.29 -19.69
C LEU A 363 -2.42 3.17 -18.19
N THR A 364 -2.90 2.03 -17.74
CA THR A 364 -3.01 1.68 -16.33
C THR A 364 -3.05 0.15 -16.13
N TYR A 365 -3.16 -0.31 -14.88
CA TYR A 365 -3.27 -1.73 -14.54
C TYR A 365 -4.57 -2.02 -13.76
N THR A 366 -4.96 -3.31 -13.68
CA THR A 366 -6.26 -3.73 -13.14
C THR A 366 -6.22 -4.18 -11.69
N SER A 367 -5.04 -4.49 -11.15
CA SER A 367 -4.87 -4.99 -9.77
C SER A 367 -5.24 -3.98 -8.66
N ARG A 368 -5.63 -2.76 -9.04
CA ARG A 368 -6.22 -1.72 -8.20
C ARG A 368 -7.49 -1.20 -8.87
N GLN A 369 -8.64 -1.48 -8.24
CA GLN A 369 -9.97 -1.15 -8.80
C GLN A 369 -10.17 0.34 -9.13
N GLU A 370 -9.48 1.22 -8.41
CA GLU A 370 -9.56 2.68 -8.60
C GLU A 370 -8.97 3.13 -9.94
N LEU A 371 -7.98 2.43 -10.44
CA LEU A 371 -7.24 2.85 -11.63
C LEU A 371 -8.04 2.68 -12.94
N PRO A 372 -8.72 1.54 -13.19
CA PRO A 372 -9.68 1.46 -14.30
C PRO A 372 -10.81 2.49 -14.19
N LEU A 373 -11.37 2.70 -12.98
CA LEU A 373 -12.38 3.73 -12.75
C LEU A 373 -11.87 5.13 -13.08
N LEU A 374 -10.64 5.46 -12.68
CA LEU A 374 -10.00 6.73 -13.02
C LEU A 374 -9.80 6.87 -14.53
N ALA A 375 -9.37 5.81 -15.19
CA ALA A 375 -9.14 5.83 -16.64
C ALA A 375 -10.44 6.06 -17.44
N GLU A 376 -11.53 5.40 -17.07
CA GLU A 376 -12.85 5.59 -17.66
C GLU A 376 -13.40 7.00 -17.40
N ALA A 377 -13.24 7.49 -16.17
CA ALA A 377 -13.62 8.85 -15.81
C ALA A 377 -12.81 9.89 -16.60
N ALA A 378 -11.48 9.70 -16.67
CA ALA A 378 -10.59 10.58 -17.42
C ALA A 378 -10.94 10.59 -18.91
N GLN A 379 -11.28 9.45 -19.51
CA GLN A 379 -11.73 9.38 -20.90
C GLN A 379 -12.97 10.25 -21.13
N ALA A 380 -13.95 10.19 -20.20
CA ALA A 380 -15.17 10.99 -20.30
C ALA A 380 -14.87 12.50 -20.10
N PHE A 381 -14.06 12.86 -19.10
CA PHE A 381 -13.68 14.25 -18.83
C PHE A 381 -12.84 14.86 -19.96
N LEU A 382 -11.90 14.12 -20.52
CA LEU A 382 -11.06 14.58 -21.62
C LEU A 382 -11.87 14.77 -22.90
N LYS A 383 -12.85 13.89 -23.17
CA LYS A 383 -13.79 14.04 -24.28
C LYS A 383 -14.61 15.33 -24.17
N GLU A 384 -15.02 15.73 -22.97
CA GLU A 384 -15.75 16.98 -22.75
C GLU A 384 -14.99 18.21 -23.22
N VAL A 385 -13.66 18.19 -23.15
CA VAL A 385 -12.78 19.27 -23.62
C VAL A 385 -12.21 19.03 -25.01
N GLY A 386 -12.70 18.01 -25.72
CA GLY A 386 -12.29 17.69 -27.09
C GLY A 386 -11.00 16.89 -27.22
N ILE A 387 -10.50 16.27 -26.15
CA ILE A 387 -9.32 15.39 -26.18
C ILE A 387 -9.78 13.93 -26.28
N ARG A 388 -9.23 13.20 -27.27
CA ARG A 388 -9.46 11.76 -27.41
C ARG A 388 -8.52 11.00 -26.46
N ALA A 389 -9.08 10.20 -25.54
CA ALA A 389 -8.30 9.30 -24.71
C ALA A 389 -8.54 7.84 -25.11
N GLU A 390 -7.46 7.13 -25.44
CA GLU A 390 -7.46 5.70 -25.71
C GLU A 390 -6.98 4.96 -24.46
N VAL A 391 -7.92 4.30 -23.78
CA VAL A 391 -7.64 3.63 -22.49
C VAL A 391 -7.15 2.21 -22.72
N ASN A 392 -6.03 1.86 -22.08
CA ASN A 392 -5.49 0.53 -22.00
C ASN A 392 -5.26 0.16 -20.51
N ALA A 393 -6.18 -0.63 -19.94
CA ALA A 393 -6.06 -1.18 -18.59
C ALA A 393 -5.60 -2.64 -18.69
N THR A 394 -4.34 -2.90 -18.33
CA THR A 394 -3.71 -4.21 -18.51
C THR A 394 -2.68 -4.50 -17.45
N ASP A 395 -2.63 -5.75 -16.95
CA ASP A 395 -1.59 -6.18 -16.01
C ASP A 395 -0.22 -6.40 -16.69
N ASN A 396 -0.19 -6.41 -18.04
CA ASN A 396 1.05 -6.40 -18.81
C ASN A 396 1.57 -4.97 -19.11
N TYR A 397 1.23 -3.99 -18.28
CA TYR A 397 1.60 -2.57 -18.46
C TYR A 397 3.10 -2.32 -18.60
N ASN A 398 3.94 -3.16 -17.98
CA ASN A 398 5.40 -3.03 -18.06
C ASN A 398 5.95 -3.13 -19.48
N ASP A 399 5.34 -3.94 -20.36
CA ASP A 399 5.75 -4.05 -21.75
C ASP A 399 5.40 -2.78 -22.53
N PHE A 400 4.28 -2.15 -22.23
CA PHE A 400 3.90 -0.87 -22.82
C PHE A 400 4.82 0.25 -22.36
N LEU A 401 5.17 0.30 -21.06
CA LEU A 401 6.14 1.26 -20.53
C LEU A 401 7.50 1.14 -21.25
N LYS A 402 8.01 -0.09 -21.39
CA LYS A 402 9.31 -0.35 -22.05
C LYS A 402 9.33 0.05 -23.52
N ARG A 403 8.21 -0.11 -24.24
CA ARG A 403 8.10 0.24 -25.67
C ARG A 403 7.80 1.72 -25.91
N GLY A 404 7.40 2.47 -24.87
CA GLY A 404 6.92 3.84 -24.99
C GLY A 404 5.53 3.95 -25.64
N ASP A 405 4.74 2.88 -25.63
CA ASP A 405 3.39 2.83 -26.22
C ASP A 405 2.35 3.41 -25.24
N TRP A 406 2.59 4.62 -24.74
CA TRP A 406 1.73 5.32 -23.81
C TRP A 406 2.09 6.81 -23.75
N ASP A 407 1.12 7.64 -23.37
CA ASP A 407 1.27 9.09 -23.19
C ASP A 407 0.99 9.50 -21.75
N ILE A 408 0.01 8.86 -21.12
CA ILE A 408 -0.36 9.07 -19.71
C ILE A 408 -0.35 7.70 -19.00
N TYR A 409 0.39 7.56 -17.90
CA TYR A 409 0.42 6.35 -17.10
C TYR A 409 -0.14 6.59 -15.70
N ALA A 410 -1.36 6.08 -15.45
CA ALA A 410 -1.99 6.16 -14.15
C ALA A 410 -1.53 5.00 -13.25
N LYS A 411 -1.07 5.34 -12.05
CA LYS A 411 -0.56 4.39 -11.05
C LYS A 411 -0.92 4.79 -9.63
N ALA A 412 -0.92 3.81 -8.74
CA ALA A 412 -1.09 4.01 -7.31
C ALA A 412 0.21 3.66 -6.57
N PHE A 413 0.58 4.46 -5.58
CA PHE A 413 1.69 4.13 -4.68
C PHE A 413 1.55 4.88 -3.35
N VAL A 414 2.33 4.45 -2.37
CA VAL A 414 2.42 5.11 -1.06
C VAL A 414 3.49 6.19 -1.16
N ALA A 415 3.08 7.47 -1.13
CA ALA A 415 3.99 8.60 -1.38
C ALA A 415 5.02 8.80 -0.26
N ALA A 416 4.66 8.45 0.99
CA ALA A 416 5.54 8.56 2.14
C ALA A 416 5.35 7.36 3.09
N PRO A 417 5.86 6.18 2.73
CA PRO A 417 5.72 4.97 3.55
C PRO A 417 6.36 5.13 4.93
N THR A 418 7.36 6.00 5.04
CA THR A 418 8.09 6.30 6.27
C THR A 418 7.74 7.65 6.87
N GLY A 419 6.67 8.32 6.41
CA GLY A 419 6.34 9.68 6.81
C GLY A 419 7.33 10.74 6.28
N ASP A 420 8.41 10.33 5.62
CA ASP A 420 9.41 11.20 5.01
C ASP A 420 9.08 11.47 3.52
N PRO A 421 9.00 12.74 3.11
CA PRO A 421 8.72 13.12 1.73
C PRO A 421 9.83 12.75 0.74
N GLN A 422 11.06 12.56 1.17
CA GLN A 422 12.21 12.26 0.31
C GLN A 422 11.95 11.05 -0.58
N TYR A 423 11.30 10.01 -0.03
CA TYR A 423 10.97 8.78 -0.76
C TYR A 423 10.25 9.06 -2.08
N TYR A 424 9.25 9.95 -2.06
CA TYR A 424 8.52 10.30 -3.28
C TYR A 424 9.44 10.89 -4.35
N PHE A 425 10.23 11.89 -3.97
CA PHE A 425 11.09 12.63 -4.91
C PHE A 425 12.20 11.74 -5.45
N THR A 426 12.89 10.99 -4.59
CA THR A 426 13.96 10.09 -5.02
C THR A 426 13.46 8.93 -5.87
N THR A 427 12.24 8.46 -5.62
CA THR A 427 11.68 7.31 -6.32
C THR A 427 10.98 7.70 -7.64
N HIS A 428 10.26 8.82 -7.68
CA HIS A 428 9.37 9.12 -8.81
C HIS A 428 9.79 10.34 -9.63
N VAL A 429 10.72 11.15 -9.17
CA VAL A 429 11.02 12.45 -9.76
C VAL A 429 12.44 12.56 -10.31
N LEU A 430 13.45 12.02 -9.61
CA LEU A 430 14.85 12.10 -10.08
C LEU A 430 15.03 11.39 -11.43
N ASP A 431 15.82 11.97 -12.32
CA ASP A 431 16.20 11.36 -13.61
C ASP A 431 16.84 9.98 -13.46
N SER A 432 17.59 9.78 -12.38
CA SER A 432 18.24 8.50 -12.08
C SER A 432 17.28 7.40 -11.65
N SER A 433 16.02 7.74 -11.37
CA SER A 433 15.03 6.76 -10.90
C SER A 433 14.37 6.02 -12.08
N SER A 434 14.38 4.70 -11.99
CA SER A 434 13.63 3.83 -12.91
C SER A 434 12.10 3.97 -12.80
N TYR A 435 11.59 4.61 -11.75
CA TYR A 435 10.17 4.88 -11.56
C TYR A 435 9.72 6.25 -12.09
N ASN A 436 10.66 7.11 -12.54
CA ASN A 436 10.37 8.31 -13.31
C ASN A 436 10.04 7.93 -14.76
N SER A 437 8.95 7.19 -14.94
CA SER A 437 8.53 6.65 -16.24
C SER A 437 8.21 7.74 -17.28
N GLY A 438 7.81 8.93 -16.82
CA GLY A 438 7.45 10.06 -17.68
C GLY A 438 8.64 10.86 -18.22
N HIS A 439 9.85 10.55 -17.80
CA HIS A 439 11.06 11.29 -18.16
C HIS A 439 10.96 12.80 -17.80
N TYR A 440 10.27 13.08 -16.67
CA TYR A 440 10.25 14.43 -16.13
C TYR A 440 11.65 14.86 -15.70
N HIS A 441 12.04 16.06 -16.09
CA HIS A 441 13.33 16.66 -15.71
C HIS A 441 13.16 18.14 -15.31
N ASN A 442 13.72 18.50 -14.17
CA ASN A 442 13.83 19.88 -13.74
C ASN A 442 15.06 20.04 -12.83
N GLU A 443 16.09 20.75 -13.28
CA GLU A 443 17.37 20.92 -12.57
C GLU A 443 17.18 21.44 -11.12
N ARG A 444 16.24 22.36 -10.91
CA ARG A 444 15.99 22.91 -9.57
C ARG A 444 15.36 21.89 -8.64
N VAL A 445 14.45 21.06 -9.15
CA VAL A 445 13.84 19.96 -8.39
C VAL A 445 14.87 18.89 -8.07
N GLU A 446 15.73 18.55 -9.02
CA GLU A 446 16.87 17.62 -8.83
C GLU A 446 17.78 18.09 -7.70
N GLU A 447 18.17 19.39 -7.72
CA GLU A 447 19.01 19.98 -6.69
C GLU A 447 18.34 19.95 -5.31
N LEU A 448 17.09 20.40 -5.23
CA LEU A 448 16.32 20.44 -3.99
C LEU A 448 16.07 19.02 -3.43
N THR A 449 15.84 18.03 -4.30
CA THR A 449 15.69 16.63 -3.88
C THR A 449 16.99 16.10 -3.27
N ARG A 450 18.14 16.42 -3.85
CA ARG A 450 19.44 16.06 -3.25
C ARG A 450 19.68 16.74 -1.90
N GLN A 451 19.28 18.01 -1.76
CA GLN A 451 19.38 18.76 -0.49
C GLN A 451 18.40 18.24 0.57
N LEU A 452 17.22 17.75 0.16
CA LEU A 452 16.16 17.29 1.06
C LEU A 452 16.61 16.16 2.00
N ARG A 453 17.63 15.40 1.62
CA ARG A 453 18.22 14.37 2.48
C ARG A 453 18.89 14.97 3.72
N GLY A 454 19.34 16.22 3.66
CA GLY A 454 19.95 16.94 4.77
C GLY A 454 19.10 18.03 5.42
N GLU A 455 18.01 18.46 4.74
CA GLU A 455 17.17 19.57 5.20
C GLU A 455 15.69 19.35 4.82
N PHE A 456 14.80 19.71 5.74
CA PHE A 456 13.35 19.75 5.49
C PHE A 456 12.96 21.10 4.88
N ASP A 457 13.24 21.35 3.60
CA ASP A 457 12.69 22.53 2.93
C ASP A 457 11.32 22.25 2.27
N PRO A 458 10.22 22.85 2.78
CA PRO A 458 8.89 22.73 2.17
C PRO A 458 8.78 23.31 0.76
N ALA A 459 9.66 24.24 0.38
CA ALA A 459 9.57 24.98 -0.89
C ALA A 459 9.88 24.12 -2.14
N ALA A 460 10.65 23.03 -1.99
CA ALA A 460 10.94 22.10 -3.07
C ALA A 460 9.69 21.42 -3.64
N ARG A 461 8.61 21.36 -2.87
CA ARG A 461 7.37 20.63 -3.16
C ARG A 461 6.46 21.36 -4.13
N SER A 462 6.53 22.68 -4.17
CA SER A 462 5.63 23.52 -4.95
C SER A 462 5.86 23.39 -6.46
N ARG A 463 7.10 23.26 -6.92
CA ARG A 463 7.43 23.29 -8.36
C ARG A 463 6.95 22.11 -9.17
N LEU A 464 6.89 20.91 -8.58
CA LEU A 464 6.38 19.73 -9.28
C LEU A 464 4.93 19.86 -9.72
N ALA A 465 4.13 20.59 -8.92
CA ALA A 465 2.75 20.87 -9.25
C ALA A 465 2.65 21.93 -10.35
N ASP A 466 3.50 22.96 -10.32
CA ASP A 466 3.49 24.05 -11.28
C ASP A 466 3.81 23.59 -12.71
N ASP A 467 4.72 22.63 -12.87
CA ASP A 467 5.08 22.06 -14.19
C ASP A 467 4.05 21.08 -14.75
N ASN A 468 3.01 20.72 -13.97
CA ASN A 468 2.01 19.71 -14.34
C ASN A 468 2.64 18.40 -14.87
N ALA A 469 3.71 17.97 -14.23
CA ALA A 469 4.39 16.71 -14.53
C ALA A 469 3.55 15.49 -14.17
N PHE A 470 2.67 15.66 -13.18
CA PHE A 470 1.78 14.64 -12.65
C PHE A 470 0.38 15.21 -12.43
N ILE A 471 -0.63 14.40 -12.75
CA ILE A 471 -2.00 14.67 -12.36
C ILE A 471 -2.28 13.86 -11.10
N TYR A 472 -2.36 14.53 -9.95
CA TYR A 472 -2.75 13.90 -8.70
C TYR A 472 -4.28 13.82 -8.65
N ALA A 473 -4.83 12.60 -8.72
CA ALA A 473 -6.27 12.41 -8.80
C ALA A 473 -6.92 12.30 -7.41
N SER A 474 -6.40 11.44 -6.56
CA SER A 474 -6.96 11.19 -5.24
C SER A 474 -5.92 10.67 -4.25
N HIS A 475 -6.05 11.03 -2.97
CA HIS A 475 -5.51 10.25 -1.87
C HIS A 475 -6.54 9.22 -1.43
N LEU A 476 -6.10 7.98 -1.21
CA LEU A 476 -6.97 6.90 -0.78
C LEU A 476 -7.20 6.95 0.73
N LYS A 477 -8.46 6.82 1.13
CA LYS A 477 -8.81 6.39 2.48
C LYS A 477 -8.71 4.87 2.54
N MET A 478 -7.90 4.35 3.45
CA MET A 478 -7.96 2.95 3.81
C MET A 478 -9.22 2.69 4.62
N SER A 479 -10.04 1.73 4.21
CA SER A 479 -11.29 1.41 4.88
C SER A 479 -11.39 -0.07 5.17
N PHE A 480 -11.72 -0.38 6.43
CA PHE A 480 -12.15 -1.69 6.87
C PHE A 480 -13.66 -1.72 7.03
N VAL A 481 -14.28 -2.79 6.59
CA VAL A 481 -15.66 -3.12 6.94
C VAL A 481 -15.64 -4.36 7.82
N MET A 482 -16.31 -4.30 8.96
CA MET A 482 -16.29 -5.38 9.94
C MET A 482 -17.64 -5.54 10.62
N LYS A 483 -17.87 -6.71 11.23
CA LYS A 483 -19.01 -6.94 12.13
C LYS A 483 -18.96 -5.94 13.29
N SER A 484 -20.11 -5.46 13.75
CA SER A 484 -20.22 -4.39 14.75
C SER A 484 -19.64 -4.76 16.13
N ASN A 485 -19.59 -6.05 16.48
CA ASN A 485 -19.00 -6.55 17.75
C ASN A 485 -17.46 -6.54 17.77
N ILE A 486 -16.77 -6.49 16.63
CA ILE A 486 -15.30 -6.49 16.57
C ILE A 486 -14.76 -5.20 17.18
N LYS A 487 -13.78 -5.30 18.08
CA LYS A 487 -13.07 -4.15 18.68
C LYS A 487 -11.57 -4.23 18.43
N GLY A 488 -10.88 -3.09 18.51
CA GLY A 488 -9.42 -3.02 18.36
C GLY A 488 -8.90 -3.33 16.95
N PHE A 489 -9.78 -3.41 15.94
CA PHE A 489 -9.42 -3.51 14.54
C PHE A 489 -9.71 -2.17 13.87
N THR A 490 -8.66 -1.39 13.61
CA THR A 490 -8.75 0.02 13.18
C THR A 490 -7.88 0.29 11.98
N ALA A 491 -8.30 1.22 11.13
CA ALA A 491 -7.47 1.71 10.04
C ALA A 491 -6.42 2.69 10.57
N HIS A 492 -5.20 2.59 10.07
CA HIS A 492 -4.10 3.49 10.42
C HIS A 492 -3.53 4.16 9.15
N PRO A 493 -3.11 5.44 9.19
CA PRO A 493 -2.57 6.15 8.03
C PRO A 493 -1.38 5.48 7.35
N SER A 494 -0.58 4.71 8.07
CA SER A 494 0.55 3.95 7.51
C SER A 494 0.15 2.67 6.79
N ASP A 495 -1.06 2.15 7.00
CA ASP A 495 -1.48 0.83 6.49
C ASP A 495 -0.69 -0.35 7.12
N TYR A 496 -0.17 -0.19 8.37
CA TYR A 496 0.74 -1.17 8.97
C TYR A 496 0.20 -1.92 10.17
N TYR A 497 -0.64 -1.31 11.01
CA TYR A 497 -1.00 -1.86 12.33
C TYR A 497 -2.44 -2.37 12.35
N GLU A 498 -2.73 -3.42 11.57
CA GLU A 498 -4.09 -3.94 11.44
C GLU A 498 -4.47 -4.87 12.59
N ILE A 499 -3.61 -5.83 12.90
CA ILE A 499 -3.86 -6.86 13.92
C ILE A 499 -2.92 -6.61 15.09
N THR A 500 -3.51 -6.25 16.22
CA THR A 500 -2.80 -5.89 17.46
C THR A 500 -3.33 -6.71 18.64
N SER A 501 -2.69 -6.56 19.80
CA SER A 501 -3.17 -7.20 21.06
C SER A 501 -4.58 -6.74 21.48
N ASP A 502 -5.04 -5.59 20.97
CA ASP A 502 -6.36 -5.01 21.31
C ASP A 502 -7.52 -5.61 20.51
N LEU A 503 -7.23 -6.40 19.48
CA LEU A 503 -8.24 -7.09 18.69
C LEU A 503 -9.10 -8.00 19.58
N GLU A 504 -10.42 -7.79 19.55
CA GLU A 504 -11.42 -8.52 20.33
C GLU A 504 -12.62 -8.87 19.45
N VAL A 505 -13.05 -10.15 19.46
CA VAL A 505 -14.19 -10.69 18.70
C VAL A 505 -15.34 -11.09 19.61
#